data_a669fc3d6da1bddec4c460a85d255b4a
#
_entry.id   a669fc3d6da1bddec4c460a85d255b4a
#
_cell.length_a   1.000
_cell.length_b   1.000
_cell.length_c   1.000
_cell.angle_alpha   90.00
_cell.angle_beta   90.00
_cell.angle_gamma   90.00
#
_symmetry.space_group_name_H-M   'P 1'
#
loop_
_entity.id
_entity.type
_entity.pdbx_description
1 polymer ?
#
loop_
_entity_poly.entity_id
_entity_poly.type
_entity_poly.pdbx_seq_one_letter_code
_entity_poly.pdbx_strand_id
1 'polypeptide(L)'
;MSYLRLPHLSGDLLCFVAEDDLWLAPLDGADRAWRLTVDRTKTGHPRFSPDGHHIAYTTWRSLAPEIHLVPVDGGPGRQLTYWGSSDTRVCGWSPPDEIGNTEILAVTSQGEPFSYFTWAYKVATDGSPGRKLPWGPVSDLQAADVDGERKSLLLTGTPPHEPASWKRYRGGATGRLWLHGQRLLPDLGGHLACPMFVGGRIAFLSDHEGVGNLYSCACDGSDLRRHTDHDAFYARHAASDGSRVVYQCAGELWLVDDLAADSEPRRLEVRLSGPRAGRRPYPVPAAQHVDGISVDETGRASAVVVRGSLYWLTHRDGPARTISDTPGVRVRLPEMLGASGRIAYVTDADGEDAVEIADLPRATGSHPPRRLASGELGRVLEMVSDPDGERLAVAAHDGRLLLVDVSEEREDA
;
A
#
# COMPACT_ATOMS: atom_id res chain seq x y z
N MET A 1 -15.87 -2.78 -6.71
CA MET A 1 -14.94 -3.90 -6.66
C MET A 1 -14.18 -3.85 -5.36
N SER A 2 -13.76 -4.99 -4.80
CA SER A 2 -12.94 -5.04 -3.59
C SER A 2 -11.49 -5.05 -4.01
N TYR A 3 -10.63 -4.37 -3.27
CA TYR A 3 -9.19 -4.42 -3.47
C TYR A 3 -8.62 -5.62 -2.70
N LEU A 4 -8.24 -6.67 -3.41
CA LEU A 4 -7.72 -7.92 -2.85
C LEU A 4 -6.20 -7.88 -2.82
N ARG A 5 -5.59 -8.30 -1.71
CA ARG A 5 -4.15 -8.15 -1.45
C ARG A 5 -3.55 -9.36 -0.77
N LEU A 6 -2.22 -9.51 -0.91
CA LEU A 6 -1.39 -10.40 -0.09
C LEU A 6 -1.92 -11.84 -0.05
N PRO A 7 -2.12 -12.49 -1.20
CA PRO A 7 -2.65 -13.84 -1.22
C PRO A 7 -1.64 -14.88 -0.73
N HIS A 8 -2.16 -16.00 -0.23
CA HIS A 8 -1.45 -17.25 -0.03
C HIS A 8 -2.41 -18.41 -0.22
N LEU A 9 -1.91 -19.57 -0.63
CA LEU A 9 -2.75 -20.75 -0.88
C LEU A 9 -2.21 -21.99 -0.16
N SER A 10 -3.11 -22.92 0.13
CA SER A 10 -2.78 -24.24 0.65
C SER A 10 -3.88 -25.22 0.20
N GLY A 11 -3.54 -26.25 -0.58
CA GLY A 11 -4.54 -27.11 -1.20
C GLY A 11 -5.53 -26.28 -2.02
N ASP A 12 -6.82 -26.49 -1.82
CA ASP A 12 -7.89 -25.76 -2.52
C ASP A 12 -8.40 -24.52 -1.76
N LEU A 13 -7.63 -24.05 -0.77
CA LEU A 13 -7.98 -22.91 0.03
C LEU A 13 -7.06 -21.72 -0.23
N LEU A 14 -7.67 -20.57 -0.52
CA LEU A 14 -7.02 -19.28 -0.71
C LEU A 14 -7.21 -18.41 0.53
N CYS A 15 -6.15 -17.85 1.08
CA CYS A 15 -6.18 -16.78 2.07
C CYS A 15 -5.71 -15.48 1.44
N PHE A 16 -6.35 -14.37 1.77
CA PHE A 16 -5.97 -13.04 1.27
C PHE A 16 -6.45 -11.95 2.23
N VAL A 17 -5.97 -10.73 2.00
CA VAL A 17 -6.38 -9.55 2.76
C VAL A 17 -7.40 -8.74 1.96
N ALA A 18 -8.51 -8.42 2.59
CA ALA A 18 -9.50 -7.47 2.11
C ALA A 18 -10.11 -6.72 3.30
N GLU A 19 -10.37 -5.40 3.14
CA GLU A 19 -10.99 -4.55 4.19
C GLU A 19 -10.30 -4.65 5.56
N ASP A 20 -8.96 -4.74 5.56
CA ASP A 20 -8.10 -4.83 6.75
C ASP A 20 -8.32 -6.08 7.62
N ASP A 21 -8.83 -7.15 7.02
CA ASP A 21 -8.98 -8.46 7.64
C ASP A 21 -8.49 -9.58 6.72
N LEU A 22 -8.24 -10.75 7.31
CA LEU A 22 -8.00 -11.98 6.58
C LEU A 22 -9.34 -12.57 6.10
N TRP A 23 -9.33 -13.06 4.88
CA TRP A 23 -10.44 -13.74 4.24
C TRP A 23 -9.98 -15.07 3.67
N LEU A 24 -10.87 -16.03 3.64
CA LEU A 24 -10.67 -17.32 3.01
C LEU A 24 -11.67 -17.51 1.85
N ALA A 25 -11.24 -18.21 0.82
CA ALA A 25 -12.10 -18.61 -0.30
C ALA A 25 -11.66 -19.95 -0.88
N PRO A 26 -12.58 -20.77 -1.40
CA PRO A 26 -12.21 -21.89 -2.24
C PRO A 26 -11.52 -21.40 -3.52
N LEU A 27 -10.53 -22.13 -3.98
CA LEU A 27 -9.74 -21.75 -5.15
C LEU A 27 -10.50 -21.90 -6.46
N ASP A 28 -11.48 -22.80 -6.50
CA ASP A 28 -12.36 -23.04 -7.66
C ASP A 28 -13.41 -21.93 -7.89
N GLY A 29 -13.54 -20.99 -6.94
CA GLY A 29 -14.51 -19.89 -7.00
C GLY A 29 -15.97 -20.33 -6.85
N ALA A 30 -16.25 -21.60 -6.49
CA ALA A 30 -17.60 -22.14 -6.37
C ALA A 30 -18.40 -21.43 -5.27
N ASP A 31 -17.73 -21.07 -4.19
CA ASP A 31 -18.34 -20.43 -3.03
C ASP A 31 -17.85 -19.00 -2.81
N ARG A 32 -18.59 -18.28 -1.96
CA ARG A 32 -18.19 -16.93 -1.56
C ARG A 32 -17.08 -16.98 -0.51
N ALA A 33 -16.15 -16.05 -0.61
CA ALA A 33 -15.16 -15.83 0.42
C ALA A 33 -15.83 -15.45 1.75
N TRP A 34 -15.27 -15.92 2.86
CA TRP A 34 -15.70 -15.56 4.21
C TRP A 34 -14.58 -14.91 4.99
N ARG A 35 -14.95 -14.08 5.94
CA ARG A 35 -14.01 -13.35 6.79
C ARG A 35 -13.49 -14.26 7.90
N LEU A 36 -12.16 -14.36 8.04
CA LEU A 36 -11.52 -15.14 9.08
C LEU A 36 -11.26 -14.29 10.34
N THR A 37 -10.83 -13.03 10.17
CA THR A 37 -10.58 -12.10 11.28
C THR A 37 -11.55 -10.93 11.25
N VAL A 38 -11.78 -10.29 12.40
CA VAL A 38 -12.71 -9.14 12.54
C VAL A 38 -12.08 -7.99 13.33
N ASP A 39 -10.78 -7.88 13.30
CA ASP A 39 -10.03 -6.92 14.12
C ASP A 39 -10.11 -5.49 13.62
N ARG A 40 -10.44 -5.29 12.35
CA ARG A 40 -10.50 -3.98 11.68
C ARG A 40 -9.21 -3.18 11.82
N THR A 41 -8.10 -3.87 11.81
CA THR A 41 -6.78 -3.28 11.85
C THR A 41 -5.99 -3.77 10.66
N LYS A 42 -5.00 -2.99 10.23
CA LYS A 42 -4.12 -3.38 9.14
C LYS A 42 -3.56 -4.78 9.40
N THR A 43 -3.74 -5.67 8.44
CA THR A 43 -3.20 -7.03 8.42
C THR A 43 -2.37 -7.25 7.17
N GLY A 44 -1.45 -8.21 7.20
CA GLY A 44 -0.61 -8.51 6.05
C GLY A 44 0.12 -9.84 6.15
N HIS A 45 0.70 -10.23 5.04
CA HIS A 45 1.60 -11.36 4.89
C HIS A 45 1.09 -12.68 5.51
N PRO A 46 -0.17 -13.11 5.20
CA PRO A 46 -0.66 -14.39 5.67
C PRO A 46 0.13 -15.53 5.03
N ARG A 47 0.41 -16.56 5.83
CA ARG A 47 1.09 -17.79 5.40
C ARG A 47 0.45 -18.99 6.11
N PHE A 48 -0.15 -19.89 5.33
CA PHE A 48 -0.63 -21.16 5.87
C PHE A 48 0.53 -21.94 6.46
N SER A 49 0.29 -22.60 7.60
CA SER A 49 1.21 -23.60 8.11
C SER A 49 1.33 -24.78 7.15
N PRO A 50 2.44 -25.55 7.16
CA PRO A 50 2.63 -26.68 6.27
C PRO A 50 1.55 -27.76 6.38
N ASP A 51 0.90 -27.90 7.53
CA ASP A 51 -0.22 -28.80 7.76
C ASP A 51 -1.58 -28.23 7.35
N GLY A 52 -1.63 -26.93 6.94
CA GLY A 52 -2.85 -26.25 6.51
C GLY A 52 -3.81 -25.86 7.64
N HIS A 53 -3.51 -26.11 8.91
CA HIS A 53 -4.44 -25.88 10.02
C HIS A 53 -4.38 -24.47 10.59
N HIS A 54 -3.30 -23.72 10.36
CA HIS A 54 -3.10 -22.38 10.89
C HIS A 54 -2.64 -21.40 9.82
N ILE A 55 -2.86 -20.12 10.11
CA ILE A 55 -2.31 -19.01 9.32
C ILE A 55 -1.50 -18.12 10.24
N ALA A 56 -0.19 -18.00 9.96
CA ALA A 56 0.64 -16.96 10.54
C ALA A 56 0.48 -15.67 9.73
N TYR A 57 0.33 -14.53 10.39
CA TYR A 57 0.15 -13.25 9.71
C TYR A 57 0.70 -12.09 10.55
N THR A 58 0.93 -10.97 9.90
CA THR A 58 1.35 -9.73 10.55
C THR A 58 0.13 -8.84 10.76
N THR A 59 0.00 -8.23 11.94
CA THR A 59 -1.10 -7.30 12.21
C THR A 59 -0.68 -6.14 13.12
N TRP A 60 -1.33 -4.98 12.94
CA TRP A 60 -1.09 -3.72 13.68
C TRP A 60 -2.15 -3.50 14.76
N ARG A 61 -2.44 -4.52 15.57
CA ARG A 61 -3.35 -4.37 16.74
C ARG A 61 -2.78 -3.45 17.82
N SER A 62 -1.46 -3.33 17.87
CA SER A 62 -0.72 -2.41 18.71
C SER A 62 -0.07 -1.29 17.87
N LEU A 63 0.84 -0.52 18.44
CA LEU A 63 1.54 0.56 17.74
C LEU A 63 2.48 0.09 16.62
N ALA A 64 2.92 -1.16 16.69
CA ALA A 64 3.83 -1.78 15.73
C ALA A 64 3.24 -3.10 15.20
N PRO A 65 3.68 -3.57 14.03
CA PRO A 65 3.28 -4.87 13.52
C PRO A 65 3.87 -6.01 14.35
N GLU A 66 3.02 -6.99 14.68
CA GLU A 66 3.42 -8.19 15.41
C GLU A 66 2.92 -9.43 14.68
N ILE A 67 3.56 -10.56 14.94
CA ILE A 67 3.17 -11.86 14.38
C ILE A 67 2.05 -12.47 15.22
N HIS A 68 1.00 -12.84 14.54
CA HIS A 68 -0.15 -13.55 15.09
C HIS A 68 -0.36 -14.88 14.39
N LEU A 69 -1.02 -15.79 15.08
CA LEU A 69 -1.42 -17.10 14.59
C LEU A 69 -2.92 -17.26 14.77
N VAL A 70 -3.63 -17.68 13.72
CA VAL A 70 -5.07 -17.95 13.77
C VAL A 70 -5.37 -19.34 13.19
N PRO A 71 -6.28 -20.13 13.78
CA PRO A 71 -6.75 -21.38 13.17
C PRO A 71 -7.53 -21.09 11.87
N VAL A 72 -7.40 -21.96 10.87
CA VAL A 72 -8.13 -21.86 9.60
C VAL A 72 -9.63 -22.01 9.80
N ASP A 73 -10.05 -22.84 10.75
CA ASP A 73 -11.45 -23.05 11.10
C ASP A 73 -12.09 -21.89 11.87
N GLY A 74 -11.31 -20.83 12.14
CA GLY A 74 -11.74 -19.67 12.88
C GLY A 74 -11.38 -19.72 14.37
N GLY A 75 -11.66 -18.64 15.06
CA GLY A 75 -11.35 -18.48 16.47
C GLY A 75 -10.44 -17.27 16.75
N PRO A 76 -10.06 -17.01 18.00
CA PRO A 76 -9.24 -15.87 18.36
C PRO A 76 -7.81 -16.02 17.83
N GLY A 77 -7.32 -14.99 17.17
CA GLY A 77 -5.90 -14.90 16.80
C GLY A 77 -5.03 -14.72 18.04
N ARG A 78 -3.96 -15.50 18.16
CA ARG A 78 -2.98 -15.43 19.25
C ARG A 78 -1.75 -14.65 18.82
N GLN A 79 -1.35 -13.64 19.59
CA GLN A 79 -0.11 -12.90 19.39
C GLN A 79 1.09 -13.75 19.82
N LEU A 80 2.12 -13.81 18.98
CA LEU A 80 3.34 -14.58 19.21
C LEU A 80 4.55 -13.72 19.51
N THR A 81 4.56 -12.44 19.04
CA THR A 81 5.69 -11.54 19.22
C THR A 81 5.26 -10.23 19.89
N TYR A 82 6.22 -9.59 20.55
CA TYR A 82 6.07 -8.29 21.24
C TYR A 82 7.32 -7.45 20.97
N TRP A 83 7.68 -7.33 19.71
CA TRP A 83 8.96 -6.76 19.29
C TRP A 83 8.93 -5.23 19.19
N GLY A 84 7.77 -4.63 18.94
CA GLY A 84 7.62 -3.19 18.82
C GLY A 84 8.33 -2.59 17.59
N SER A 85 8.70 -3.42 16.62
CA SER A 85 9.45 -3.01 15.43
C SER A 85 8.50 -2.70 14.26
N SER A 86 8.73 -1.58 13.55
CA SER A 86 7.90 -1.15 12.41
C SER A 86 7.93 -2.09 11.21
N ASP A 87 8.93 -2.97 11.12
CA ASP A 87 9.22 -3.77 9.92
C ASP A 87 9.00 -5.27 10.12
N THR A 88 8.35 -5.66 11.21
CA THR A 88 8.04 -7.06 11.47
C THR A 88 7.14 -7.64 10.38
N ARG A 89 7.57 -8.77 9.77
CA ARG A 89 6.83 -9.43 8.69
C ARG A 89 7.00 -10.94 8.72
N VAL A 90 5.88 -11.66 8.54
CA VAL A 90 5.91 -13.10 8.24
C VAL A 90 6.39 -13.30 6.81
N CYS A 91 7.37 -14.17 6.61
CA CYS A 91 7.86 -14.58 5.30
C CYS A 91 7.32 -15.95 4.87
N GLY A 92 7.31 -16.91 5.79
CA GLY A 92 6.91 -18.29 5.50
C GLY A 92 6.99 -19.18 6.74
N TRP A 93 7.16 -20.45 6.49
CA TRP A 93 7.38 -21.47 7.52
C TRP A 93 8.66 -22.26 7.23
N SER A 94 9.31 -22.74 8.28
CA SER A 94 10.40 -23.69 8.09
C SER A 94 9.84 -25.05 7.68
N PRO A 95 10.58 -25.85 6.92
CA PRO A 95 10.31 -27.27 6.83
C PRO A 95 10.30 -27.92 8.22
N PRO A 96 9.56 -29.03 8.42
CA PRO A 96 9.54 -29.74 9.70
C PRO A 96 10.95 -30.17 10.10
N ASP A 97 11.23 -30.12 11.39
CA ASP A 97 12.44 -30.70 11.98
C ASP A 97 12.31 -32.22 12.10
N GLU A 98 13.32 -32.87 12.71
CA GLU A 98 13.35 -34.34 12.89
C GLU A 98 12.19 -34.91 13.71
N ILE A 99 11.51 -34.09 14.52
CA ILE A 99 10.38 -34.47 15.34
C ILE A 99 9.03 -33.88 14.80
N GLY A 100 9.07 -33.27 13.61
CA GLY A 100 7.89 -32.77 12.91
C GLY A 100 7.48 -31.35 13.28
N ASN A 101 8.24 -30.59 14.10
CA ASN A 101 7.91 -29.22 14.42
C ASN A 101 8.27 -28.26 13.28
N THR A 102 7.42 -27.27 13.08
CA THR A 102 7.62 -26.16 12.15
C THR A 102 7.65 -24.84 12.90
N GLU A 103 8.47 -23.91 12.45
CA GLU A 103 8.57 -22.57 12.99
C GLU A 103 8.24 -21.52 11.91
N ILE A 104 7.67 -20.39 12.34
CA ILE A 104 7.41 -19.27 11.44
C ILE A 104 8.73 -18.59 11.08
N LEU A 105 8.98 -18.38 9.80
CA LEU A 105 10.08 -17.58 9.30
C LEU A 105 9.62 -16.12 9.20
N ALA A 106 10.40 -15.22 9.75
CA ALA A 106 10.07 -13.80 9.83
C ALA A 106 11.30 -12.92 9.63
N VAL A 107 11.05 -11.67 9.27
CA VAL A 107 12.05 -10.61 9.29
C VAL A 107 11.57 -9.47 10.20
N THR A 108 12.52 -8.85 10.89
CA THR A 108 12.26 -7.71 11.77
C THR A 108 13.54 -6.91 12.01
N SER A 109 13.41 -5.61 12.29
CA SER A 109 14.49 -4.74 12.77
C SER A 109 14.58 -4.68 14.29
N GLN A 110 13.90 -5.58 15.00
CA GLN A 110 13.92 -5.66 16.45
C GLN A 110 15.36 -5.83 16.97
N GLY A 111 15.75 -4.96 17.92
CA GLY A 111 17.10 -4.95 18.48
C GLY A 111 18.18 -4.34 17.59
N GLU A 112 17.82 -3.84 16.39
CA GLU A 112 18.73 -3.16 15.51
C GLU A 112 18.68 -1.63 15.71
N PRO A 113 19.78 -0.90 15.48
CA PRO A 113 19.82 0.55 15.69
C PRO A 113 18.97 1.34 14.68
N PHE A 114 18.61 0.72 13.54
CA PHE A 114 17.83 1.35 12.48
C PHE A 114 16.75 0.40 11.95
N SER A 115 15.57 0.93 11.66
CA SER A 115 14.48 0.17 11.03
C SER A 115 14.67 -0.08 9.53
N TYR A 116 15.70 0.50 8.92
CA TYR A 116 15.97 0.34 7.49
C TYR A 116 16.42 -1.08 7.10
N PHE A 117 17.04 -1.82 8.02
CA PHE A 117 17.49 -3.19 7.79
C PHE A 117 16.78 -4.16 8.73
N THR A 118 16.36 -5.27 8.17
CA THR A 118 15.74 -6.38 8.92
C THR A 118 16.67 -7.58 8.99
N TRP A 119 16.49 -8.40 10.03
CA TRP A 119 17.16 -9.68 10.22
C TRP A 119 16.16 -10.83 10.22
N ALA A 120 16.64 -12.02 9.86
CA ALA A 120 15.87 -13.25 9.88
C ALA A 120 15.66 -13.78 11.31
N TYR A 121 14.44 -14.22 11.58
CA TYR A 121 14.04 -14.84 12.83
C TYR A 121 13.24 -16.10 12.58
N LYS A 122 13.31 -17.03 13.53
CA LYS A 122 12.36 -18.13 13.69
C LYS A 122 11.49 -17.87 14.91
N VAL A 123 10.19 -18.07 14.77
CA VAL A 123 9.20 -17.88 15.83
C VAL A 123 8.44 -19.18 16.03
N ALA A 124 8.56 -19.74 17.23
CA ALA A 124 7.82 -20.93 17.60
C ALA A 124 6.33 -20.62 17.81
N THR A 125 5.50 -21.61 17.58
CA THR A 125 4.04 -21.45 17.75
C THR A 125 3.58 -21.61 19.19
N ASP A 126 4.43 -22.01 20.13
CA ASP A 126 4.12 -22.17 21.54
C ASP A 126 4.14 -20.86 22.35
N GLY A 127 4.64 -19.77 21.77
CA GLY A 127 4.80 -18.47 22.42
C GLY A 127 6.18 -18.23 23.02
N SER A 128 7.13 -19.14 22.79
CA SER A 128 8.54 -18.93 23.12
C SER A 128 9.11 -17.72 22.39
N PRO A 129 10.11 -17.02 22.97
CA PRO A 129 10.75 -15.88 22.29
C PRO A 129 11.31 -16.24 20.93
N GLY A 130 11.13 -15.36 19.96
CA GLY A 130 11.68 -15.53 18.62
C GLY A 130 13.21 -15.58 18.65
N ARG A 131 13.80 -16.46 17.84
CA ARG A 131 15.25 -16.68 17.75
C ARG A 131 15.81 -16.03 16.49
N LYS A 132 16.76 -15.10 16.68
CA LYS A 132 17.51 -14.49 15.57
C LYS A 132 18.35 -15.53 14.85
N LEU A 133 18.30 -15.53 13.52
CA LEU A 133 19.15 -16.36 12.67
C LEU A 133 20.43 -15.60 12.28
N PRO A 134 21.51 -16.30 11.92
CA PRO A 134 22.78 -15.67 11.59
C PRO A 134 22.78 -14.98 10.21
N TRP A 135 21.59 -14.78 9.62
CA TRP A 135 21.41 -14.19 8.29
C TRP A 135 20.85 -12.77 8.40
N GLY A 136 21.59 -11.82 7.89
CA GLY A 136 21.17 -10.43 7.83
C GLY A 136 22.26 -9.49 7.33
N PRO A 137 21.88 -8.30 6.87
CA PRO A 137 20.49 -7.87 6.67
C PRO A 137 19.77 -8.61 5.53
N VAL A 138 18.55 -9.01 5.78
CA VAL A 138 17.71 -9.78 4.84
C VAL A 138 16.27 -9.23 4.87
N SER A 139 15.68 -9.01 3.71
CA SER A 139 14.35 -8.44 3.59
C SER A 139 13.25 -9.48 3.34
N ASP A 140 13.60 -10.68 2.87
CA ASP A 140 12.68 -11.81 2.72
C ASP A 140 13.47 -13.13 2.74
N LEU A 141 12.84 -14.20 3.22
CA LEU A 141 13.47 -15.52 3.27
C LEU A 141 12.46 -16.65 3.13
N GLN A 142 12.95 -17.75 2.55
CA GLN A 142 12.23 -19.02 2.47
C GLN A 142 13.18 -20.16 2.84
N ALA A 143 12.63 -21.28 3.26
CA ALA A 143 13.38 -22.52 3.45
C ALA A 143 12.57 -23.69 2.91
N ALA A 144 13.23 -24.61 2.26
CA ALA A 144 12.63 -25.85 1.73
C ALA A 144 13.66 -26.98 1.76
N ASP A 145 13.16 -28.21 1.75
CA ASP A 145 13.98 -29.38 1.50
C ASP A 145 14.00 -29.63 -0.01
N VAL A 146 15.17 -29.49 -0.64
CA VAL A 146 15.41 -29.64 -2.07
C VAL A 146 16.50 -30.69 -2.27
N ASP A 147 16.18 -31.74 -3.01
CA ASP A 147 17.08 -32.88 -3.25
C ASP A 147 17.58 -33.54 -1.94
N GLY A 148 16.73 -33.58 -0.92
CA GLY A 148 17.06 -34.16 0.40
C GLY A 148 17.93 -33.28 1.28
N GLU A 149 18.24 -32.07 0.87
CA GLU A 149 19.01 -31.08 1.63
C GLU A 149 18.16 -29.87 1.99
N ARG A 150 18.26 -29.40 3.23
CA ARG A 150 17.57 -28.17 3.67
C ARG A 150 18.29 -26.95 3.13
N LYS A 151 17.63 -26.22 2.23
CA LYS A 151 18.15 -25.00 1.61
C LYS A 151 17.42 -23.76 2.08
N SER A 152 18.16 -22.67 2.26
CA SER A 152 17.62 -21.34 2.54
C SER A 152 17.78 -20.45 1.31
N LEU A 153 16.69 -19.76 0.97
CA LEU A 153 16.61 -18.77 -0.10
C LEU A 153 16.41 -17.39 0.53
N LEU A 154 17.33 -16.47 0.29
CA LEU A 154 17.36 -15.16 0.92
C LEU A 154 17.26 -14.06 -0.12
N LEU A 155 16.52 -13.00 0.22
CA LEU A 155 16.54 -11.72 -0.50
C LEU A 155 17.27 -10.69 0.36
N THR A 156 18.38 -10.17 -0.12
CA THR A 156 19.23 -9.19 0.58
C THR A 156 19.45 -7.94 -0.26
N GLY A 157 20.05 -6.89 0.30
CA GLY A 157 20.44 -5.68 -0.45
C GLY A 157 19.28 -4.83 -0.91
N THR A 158 18.13 -4.98 -0.29
CA THR A 158 16.95 -4.12 -0.47
C THR A 158 16.33 -3.86 0.90
N PRO A 159 15.77 -2.67 1.18
CA PRO A 159 14.97 -2.46 2.38
C PRO A 159 13.64 -3.22 2.29
N PRO A 160 12.94 -3.43 3.40
CA PRO A 160 11.63 -4.09 3.41
C PRO A 160 10.54 -3.17 2.85
N HIS A 161 10.55 -2.90 1.55
CA HIS A 161 9.59 -2.06 0.84
C HIS A 161 8.92 -2.81 -0.31
N GLU A 162 7.85 -2.22 -0.83
CA GLU A 162 7.14 -2.71 -2.00
C GLU A 162 7.79 -2.17 -3.28
N PRO A 163 8.31 -3.03 -4.18
CA PRO A 163 8.97 -2.59 -5.43
C PRO A 163 8.11 -1.68 -6.30
N ALA A 164 6.79 -1.88 -6.30
CA ALA A 164 5.86 -1.01 -7.04
C ALA A 164 5.85 0.45 -6.56
N SER A 165 6.41 0.76 -5.39
CA SER A 165 6.61 2.13 -4.90
C SER A 165 7.81 2.81 -5.56
N TRP A 166 8.78 2.02 -6.03
CA TRP A 166 10.00 2.48 -6.69
C TRP A 166 10.13 1.89 -8.10
N LYS A 167 9.09 2.02 -8.88
CA LYS A 167 9.01 1.44 -10.23
C LYS A 167 10.25 1.77 -11.07
N ARG A 168 10.81 0.74 -11.72
CA ARG A 168 11.97 0.85 -12.60
C ARG A 168 13.23 1.43 -11.97
N TYR A 169 13.34 1.38 -10.64
CA TYR A 169 14.56 1.77 -9.96
C TYR A 169 15.69 0.80 -10.34
N ARG A 170 16.88 1.35 -10.63
CA ARG A 170 18.07 0.61 -11.07
C ARG A 170 19.31 0.88 -10.20
N GLY A 171 19.09 1.37 -8.99
CA GLY A 171 20.16 1.65 -8.03
C GLY A 171 20.60 0.42 -7.22
N GLY A 172 21.40 0.64 -6.19
CA GLY A 172 22.01 -0.43 -5.39
C GLY A 172 21.05 -1.21 -4.46
N ALA A 173 19.79 -0.73 -4.31
CA ALA A 173 18.79 -1.31 -3.40
C ALA A 173 17.73 -2.18 -4.13
N THR A 174 18.05 -2.78 -5.27
CA THR A 174 17.14 -3.60 -6.08
C THR A 174 16.95 -5.02 -5.55
N GLY A 175 17.78 -5.47 -4.65
CA GLY A 175 17.74 -6.82 -4.10
C GLY A 175 18.75 -7.76 -4.76
N ARG A 176 19.08 -8.82 -4.03
CA ARG A 176 19.97 -9.92 -4.46
C ARG A 176 19.45 -11.23 -3.91
N LEU A 177 19.30 -12.22 -4.78
CA LEU A 177 18.89 -13.57 -4.39
C LEU A 177 20.10 -14.42 -4.04
N TRP A 178 19.96 -15.20 -2.96
CA TRP A 178 20.97 -16.13 -2.49
C TRP A 178 20.32 -17.46 -2.16
N LEU A 179 20.81 -18.53 -2.76
CA LEU A 179 20.43 -19.89 -2.40
C LEU A 179 21.57 -20.57 -1.67
N HIS A 180 21.38 -20.92 -0.41
CA HIS A 180 22.35 -21.61 0.43
C HIS A 180 23.78 -21.03 0.35
N GLY A 181 23.87 -19.68 0.38
CA GLY A 181 25.14 -18.94 0.28
C GLY A 181 25.64 -18.66 -1.13
N GLN A 182 25.04 -19.23 -2.17
CA GLN A 182 25.35 -18.93 -3.56
C GLN A 182 24.47 -17.80 -4.09
N ARG A 183 25.09 -16.78 -4.69
CA ARG A 183 24.35 -15.69 -5.35
C ARG A 183 23.76 -16.18 -6.67
N LEU A 184 22.45 -15.99 -6.84
CA LEU A 184 21.74 -16.28 -8.08
C LEU A 184 21.64 -15.01 -8.93
N LEU A 185 21.63 -15.15 -10.25
CA LEU A 185 21.36 -14.09 -11.24
C LEU A 185 22.15 -12.78 -10.97
N PRO A 186 23.50 -12.82 -10.84
CA PRO A 186 24.28 -11.65 -10.43
C PRO A 186 24.16 -10.46 -11.38
N ASP A 187 23.84 -10.70 -12.64
CA ASP A 187 23.76 -9.69 -13.71
C ASP A 187 22.33 -9.24 -14.00
N LEU A 188 21.32 -9.78 -13.29
CA LEU A 188 19.93 -9.38 -13.46
C LEU A 188 19.71 -7.99 -12.84
N GLY A 189 19.47 -6.98 -13.68
CA GLY A 189 19.10 -5.64 -13.26
C GLY A 189 17.62 -5.54 -12.94
N GLY A 190 17.24 -4.71 -11.99
CA GLY A 190 15.84 -4.49 -11.60
C GLY A 190 15.52 -4.99 -10.19
N HIS A 191 14.36 -4.60 -9.70
CA HIS A 191 13.89 -5.05 -8.40
C HIS A 191 13.61 -6.55 -8.36
N LEU A 192 13.95 -7.17 -7.23
CA LEU A 192 13.62 -8.53 -6.90
C LEU A 192 12.71 -8.54 -5.66
N ALA A 193 11.68 -9.37 -5.67
CA ALA A 193 10.76 -9.53 -4.55
C ALA A 193 10.16 -10.94 -4.49
N CYS A 194 9.62 -11.31 -3.33
CA CYS A 194 8.86 -12.53 -3.11
C CYS A 194 9.60 -13.79 -3.59
N PRO A 195 10.78 -14.10 -3.04
CA PRO A 195 11.49 -15.33 -3.38
C PRO A 195 10.69 -16.57 -2.95
N MET A 196 10.61 -17.59 -3.80
CA MET A 196 9.79 -18.79 -3.57
C MET A 196 10.46 -20.04 -4.11
N PHE A 197 10.24 -21.18 -3.46
CA PHE A 197 10.50 -22.49 -4.04
C PHE A 197 9.23 -22.99 -4.72
N VAL A 198 9.30 -23.39 -5.99
CA VAL A 198 8.15 -23.83 -6.78
C VAL A 198 8.58 -24.94 -7.75
N GLY A 199 8.08 -26.16 -7.57
CA GLY A 199 8.34 -27.27 -8.49
C GLY A 199 9.83 -27.56 -8.75
N GLY A 200 10.69 -27.40 -7.73
CA GLY A 200 12.15 -27.59 -7.86
C GLY A 200 12.89 -26.39 -8.48
N ARG A 201 12.20 -25.28 -8.76
CA ARG A 201 12.77 -24.02 -9.27
C ARG A 201 12.73 -22.92 -8.21
N ILE A 202 13.48 -21.87 -8.44
CA ILE A 202 13.41 -20.62 -7.67
C ILE A 202 12.55 -19.63 -8.45
N ALA A 203 11.41 -19.25 -7.90
CA ALA A 203 10.55 -18.22 -8.47
C ALA A 203 10.63 -16.90 -7.69
N PHE A 204 10.40 -15.79 -8.38
CA PHE A 204 10.47 -14.44 -7.81
C PHE A 204 9.75 -13.43 -8.70
N LEU A 205 9.43 -12.26 -8.15
CA LEU A 205 8.96 -11.13 -8.95
C LEU A 205 10.14 -10.23 -9.31
N SER A 206 10.12 -9.72 -10.55
CA SER A 206 11.12 -8.75 -11.01
C SER A 206 10.54 -7.76 -12.03
N ASP A 207 11.08 -6.53 -12.04
CA ASP A 207 10.77 -5.51 -13.05
C ASP A 207 11.93 -5.23 -14.01
N HIS A 208 12.87 -6.18 -14.16
CA HIS A 208 14.07 -5.99 -15.01
C HIS A 208 13.72 -5.70 -16.48
N GLU A 209 12.58 -6.16 -16.97
CA GLU A 209 12.03 -5.87 -18.30
C GLU A 209 11.02 -4.68 -18.30
N GLY A 210 10.94 -3.92 -17.20
CA GLY A 210 10.16 -2.69 -17.14
C GLY A 210 8.97 -2.74 -16.18
N VAL A 211 8.10 -3.75 -16.25
CA VAL A 211 6.97 -3.97 -15.35
C VAL A 211 7.20 -5.23 -14.51
N GLY A 212 6.79 -5.18 -13.25
CA GLY A 212 6.93 -6.32 -12.35
C GLY A 212 6.12 -7.53 -12.80
N ASN A 213 6.81 -8.61 -13.11
CA ASN A 213 6.25 -9.88 -13.55
C ASN A 213 6.85 -11.06 -12.78
N LEU A 214 6.24 -12.25 -12.93
CA LEU A 214 6.72 -13.50 -12.33
C LEU A 214 7.79 -14.15 -13.22
N TYR A 215 8.90 -14.48 -12.60
CA TYR A 215 10.03 -15.20 -13.24
C TYR A 215 10.43 -16.40 -12.41
N SER A 216 11.13 -17.34 -13.03
CA SER A 216 11.84 -18.42 -12.33
C SER A 216 13.19 -18.73 -12.97
N CYS A 217 14.08 -19.33 -12.18
CA CYS A 217 15.33 -19.91 -12.64
C CYS A 217 15.55 -21.29 -12.02
N ALA A 218 16.49 -22.04 -12.55
CA ALA A 218 16.99 -23.26 -11.90
C ALA A 218 17.72 -22.90 -10.58
N CYS A 219 17.96 -23.88 -9.71
CA CYS A 219 18.64 -23.67 -8.43
C CYS A 219 20.10 -23.18 -8.55
N ASP A 220 20.71 -23.35 -9.70
CA ASP A 220 22.06 -22.81 -10.01
C ASP A 220 22.01 -21.38 -10.61
N GLY A 221 20.82 -20.81 -10.81
CA GLY A 221 20.61 -19.52 -11.44
C GLY A 221 20.51 -19.55 -12.97
N SER A 222 20.64 -20.71 -13.59
CA SER A 222 20.47 -20.89 -15.05
C SER A 222 18.99 -20.95 -15.43
N ASP A 223 18.68 -21.00 -16.73
CA ASP A 223 17.36 -21.21 -17.29
C ASP A 223 16.31 -20.22 -16.76
N LEU A 224 16.61 -18.91 -16.88
CA LEU A 224 15.67 -17.84 -16.52
C LEU A 224 14.45 -17.89 -17.45
N ARG A 225 13.24 -17.96 -16.86
CA ARG A 225 11.97 -18.00 -17.57
C ARG A 225 11.02 -16.95 -17.04
N ARG A 226 10.24 -16.36 -17.93
CA ARG A 226 9.11 -15.45 -17.61
C ARG A 226 7.79 -16.23 -17.65
N HIS A 227 6.90 -16.00 -16.68
CA HIS A 227 5.63 -16.72 -16.53
C HIS A 227 4.39 -15.82 -16.62
N THR A 228 4.55 -14.49 -16.60
CA THR A 228 3.44 -13.55 -16.72
C THR A 228 3.82 -12.40 -17.64
N ASP A 229 2.84 -11.76 -18.29
CA ASP A 229 3.05 -10.69 -19.26
C ASP A 229 2.17 -9.46 -18.96
N HIS A 230 2.22 -8.98 -17.72
CA HIS A 230 1.56 -7.74 -17.36
C HIS A 230 2.36 -6.55 -17.88
N ASP A 231 1.67 -5.57 -18.47
CA ASP A 231 2.25 -4.36 -19.07
C ASP A 231 1.83 -3.05 -18.38
N ALA A 232 0.64 -3.01 -17.77
CA ALA A 232 0.08 -1.82 -17.14
C ALA A 232 0.31 -1.78 -15.62
N PHE A 233 0.19 -2.92 -14.93
CA PHE A 233 0.28 -3.02 -13.48
C PHE A 233 1.28 -4.08 -13.06
N TYR A 234 2.01 -3.82 -11.99
CA TYR A 234 2.96 -4.75 -11.40
C TYR A 234 2.27 -5.99 -10.80
N ALA A 235 2.77 -7.18 -11.07
CA ALA A 235 2.56 -8.34 -10.22
C ALA A 235 3.22 -8.08 -8.86
N ARG A 236 2.50 -8.35 -7.75
CA ARG A 236 2.91 -8.01 -6.39
C ARG A 236 2.54 -9.12 -5.42
N HIS A 237 3.28 -9.20 -4.31
CA HIS A 237 2.94 -10.07 -3.17
C HIS A 237 2.70 -11.53 -3.57
N ALA A 238 3.56 -12.05 -4.44
CA ALA A 238 3.49 -13.44 -4.83
C ALA A 238 3.80 -14.39 -3.66
N ALA A 239 3.13 -15.52 -3.64
CA ALA A 239 3.34 -16.60 -2.68
C ALA A 239 3.07 -17.95 -3.34
N SER A 240 3.66 -19.02 -2.81
CA SER A 240 3.54 -20.38 -3.35
C SER A 240 3.21 -21.38 -2.25
N ASP A 241 2.53 -22.46 -2.63
CA ASP A 241 2.37 -23.68 -1.85
C ASP A 241 3.44 -24.74 -2.16
N GLY A 242 4.45 -24.36 -2.95
CA GLY A 242 5.50 -25.26 -3.43
C GLY A 242 5.29 -25.78 -4.85
N SER A 243 4.09 -25.67 -5.41
CA SER A 243 3.75 -26.11 -6.77
C SER A 243 3.14 -25.01 -7.63
N ARG A 244 2.25 -24.22 -7.06
CA ARG A 244 1.50 -23.12 -7.70
C ARG A 244 1.97 -21.78 -7.17
N VAL A 245 1.72 -20.72 -7.94
CA VAL A 245 2.00 -19.35 -7.51
C VAL A 245 0.73 -18.51 -7.58
N VAL A 246 0.37 -17.90 -6.45
CA VAL A 246 -0.70 -16.90 -6.39
C VAL A 246 -0.09 -15.51 -6.18
N TYR A 247 -0.63 -14.50 -6.84
CA TYR A 247 -0.13 -13.13 -6.74
C TYR A 247 -1.26 -12.10 -6.94
N GLN A 248 -0.95 -10.86 -6.65
CA GLN A 248 -1.85 -9.73 -6.82
C GLN A 248 -1.43 -8.91 -8.05
N CYS A 249 -2.42 -8.51 -8.88
CA CYS A 249 -2.22 -7.53 -9.93
C CYS A 249 -3.48 -6.66 -10.05
N ALA A 250 -3.32 -5.33 -10.11
CA ALA A 250 -4.42 -4.36 -10.24
C ALA A 250 -5.56 -4.49 -9.20
N GLY A 251 -5.24 -5.00 -7.99
CA GLY A 251 -6.23 -5.23 -6.93
C GLY A 251 -7.05 -6.50 -7.08
N GLU A 252 -6.70 -7.37 -8.01
CA GLU A 252 -7.25 -8.70 -8.25
C GLU A 252 -6.20 -9.77 -7.95
N LEU A 253 -6.64 -11.01 -7.74
CA LEU A 253 -5.78 -12.16 -7.49
C LEU A 253 -5.67 -13.02 -8.74
N TRP A 254 -4.47 -13.51 -8.97
CA TRP A 254 -4.10 -14.32 -10.12
C TRP A 254 -3.37 -15.57 -9.67
N LEU A 255 -3.50 -16.63 -10.43
CA LEU A 255 -2.88 -17.94 -10.19
C LEU A 255 -2.13 -18.42 -11.42
N VAL A 256 -0.94 -18.95 -11.19
CA VAL A 256 -0.16 -19.77 -12.13
C VAL A 256 -0.13 -21.18 -11.56
N ASP A 257 -0.69 -22.14 -12.28
CA ASP A 257 -0.89 -23.50 -11.76
C ASP A 257 0.42 -24.31 -11.70
N ASP A 258 1.40 -23.99 -12.53
CA ASP A 258 2.78 -24.52 -12.47
C ASP A 258 3.76 -23.57 -13.21
N LEU A 259 5.05 -23.90 -13.22
CA LEU A 259 6.07 -23.14 -13.93
C LEU A 259 6.48 -23.78 -15.29
N ALA A 260 5.60 -24.54 -15.91
CA ALA A 260 5.78 -25.03 -17.27
C ALA A 260 5.79 -23.86 -18.28
N ALA A 261 6.37 -24.08 -19.45
CA ALA A 261 6.53 -23.02 -20.45
C ALA A 261 5.18 -22.60 -21.09
N ASP A 262 4.18 -23.45 -21.03
CA ASP A 262 2.83 -23.28 -21.57
C ASP A 262 1.79 -22.97 -20.50
N SER A 263 2.19 -22.81 -19.24
CA SER A 263 1.30 -22.45 -18.15
C SER A 263 0.93 -20.96 -18.23
N GLU A 264 -0.36 -20.68 -18.36
CA GLU A 264 -0.88 -19.30 -18.43
C GLU A 264 -1.44 -18.83 -17.09
N PRO A 265 -1.22 -17.57 -16.72
CA PRO A 265 -1.81 -16.99 -15.53
C PRO A 265 -3.30 -16.81 -15.69
N ARG A 266 -4.08 -17.24 -14.71
CA ARG A 266 -5.54 -17.04 -14.69
C ARG A 266 -5.98 -16.15 -13.53
N ARG A 267 -6.94 -15.27 -13.79
CA ARG A 267 -7.56 -14.44 -12.76
C ARG A 267 -8.50 -15.30 -11.90
N LEU A 268 -8.39 -15.13 -10.58
CA LEU A 268 -9.28 -15.78 -9.63
C LEU A 268 -10.54 -14.94 -9.41
N GLU A 269 -11.70 -15.53 -9.56
CA GLU A 269 -12.97 -14.90 -9.25
C GLU A 269 -13.29 -15.03 -7.77
N VAL A 270 -13.08 -13.96 -7.01
CA VAL A 270 -13.33 -13.92 -5.57
C VAL A 270 -14.52 -13.01 -5.26
N ARG A 271 -15.55 -13.56 -4.61
CA ARG A 271 -16.74 -12.83 -4.20
C ARG A 271 -16.80 -12.74 -2.67
N LEU A 272 -16.58 -11.55 -2.12
CA LEU A 272 -16.68 -11.34 -0.67
C LEU A 272 -18.14 -11.48 -0.21
N SER A 273 -18.36 -12.19 0.89
CA SER A 273 -19.66 -12.34 1.54
C SER A 273 -19.76 -11.53 2.85
N GLY A 274 -20.97 -11.40 3.37
CA GLY A 274 -21.23 -10.76 4.65
C GLY A 274 -21.18 -9.22 4.64
N PRO A 275 -21.31 -8.58 5.80
CA PRO A 275 -21.35 -7.14 5.91
C PRO A 275 -20.00 -6.50 5.58
N ARG A 276 -20.05 -5.47 4.75
CA ARG A 276 -18.87 -4.72 4.27
C ARG A 276 -18.52 -3.62 5.27
N ALA A 277 -17.94 -4.01 6.40
CA ALA A 277 -17.66 -3.10 7.52
C ALA A 277 -16.73 -1.93 7.11
N GLY A 278 -15.76 -2.15 6.22
CA GLY A 278 -14.87 -1.11 5.69
C GLY A 278 -15.54 -0.07 4.79
N ARG A 279 -16.80 -0.29 4.40
CA ARG A 279 -17.61 0.65 3.59
C ARG A 279 -18.60 1.46 4.43
N ARG A 280 -18.67 1.22 5.72
CA ARG A 280 -19.56 2.04 6.59
C ARG A 280 -18.98 3.44 6.73
N PRO A 281 -19.79 4.49 6.54
CA PRO A 281 -19.36 5.84 6.86
C PRO A 281 -18.93 5.92 8.33
N TYR A 282 -17.84 6.60 8.58
CA TYR A 282 -17.38 6.90 9.93
C TYR A 282 -16.89 8.35 10.00
N PRO A 283 -17.09 9.02 11.16
CA PRO A 283 -16.60 10.38 11.34
C PRO A 283 -15.07 10.38 11.34
N VAL A 284 -14.49 11.24 10.49
CA VAL A 284 -13.04 11.45 10.44
C VAL A 284 -12.68 12.54 11.46
N PRO A 285 -11.64 12.37 12.30
CA PRO A 285 -11.19 13.42 13.22
C PRO A 285 -10.60 14.59 12.42
N ALA A 286 -11.42 15.59 12.11
CA ALA A 286 -11.08 16.71 11.24
C ALA A 286 -9.78 17.44 11.66
N ALA A 287 -9.55 17.59 12.97
CA ALA A 287 -8.38 18.26 13.51
C ALA A 287 -7.03 17.61 13.08
N GLN A 288 -7.03 16.32 12.75
CA GLN A 288 -5.84 15.60 12.29
C GLN A 288 -5.60 15.73 10.77
N HIS A 289 -6.52 16.37 10.05
CA HIS A 289 -6.53 16.43 8.59
C HIS A 289 -6.73 17.85 8.06
N VAL A 290 -6.37 18.85 8.85
CA VAL A 290 -6.38 20.25 8.40
C VAL A 290 -5.15 20.46 7.51
N ASP A 291 -5.38 20.81 6.24
CA ASP A 291 -4.33 21.02 5.23
C ASP A 291 -4.08 22.50 4.95
N GLY A 292 -4.99 23.38 5.29
CA GLY A 292 -4.84 24.83 5.07
C GLY A 292 -5.93 25.63 5.79
N ILE A 293 -5.57 26.88 6.08
CA ILE A 293 -6.48 27.84 6.75
C ILE A 293 -6.20 29.24 6.21
N SER A 294 -7.28 29.99 5.96
CA SER A 294 -7.24 31.43 5.71
C SER A 294 -8.27 32.13 6.59
N VAL A 295 -7.86 33.19 7.27
CA VAL A 295 -8.70 33.91 8.23
C VAL A 295 -9.28 35.15 7.56
N ASP A 296 -10.56 35.45 7.82
CA ASP A 296 -11.17 36.67 7.30
C ASP A 296 -10.54 37.94 7.92
N GLU A 297 -10.67 39.06 7.26
CA GLU A 297 -10.12 40.36 7.67
C GLU A 297 -10.54 40.75 9.10
N THR A 298 -11.72 40.33 9.54
CA THR A 298 -12.24 40.66 10.88
C THR A 298 -11.71 39.73 11.99
N GLY A 299 -11.03 38.64 11.64
CA GLY A 299 -10.58 37.61 12.58
C GLY A 299 -11.73 36.84 13.25
N ARG A 300 -12.93 36.84 12.66
CA ARG A 300 -14.13 36.21 13.25
C ARG A 300 -14.55 34.91 12.57
N ALA A 301 -13.98 34.62 11.43
CA ALA A 301 -14.24 33.40 10.69
C ALA A 301 -13.02 32.95 9.89
N SER A 302 -13.01 31.70 9.48
CA SER A 302 -11.92 31.12 8.67
C SER A 302 -12.50 30.20 7.61
N ALA A 303 -11.80 30.14 6.50
CA ALA A 303 -11.90 29.04 5.56
C ALA A 303 -10.86 27.97 5.92
N VAL A 304 -11.28 26.73 5.99
CA VAL A 304 -10.43 25.62 6.44
C VAL A 304 -10.54 24.46 5.44
N VAL A 305 -9.41 23.99 4.96
CA VAL A 305 -9.33 22.78 4.14
C VAL A 305 -9.15 21.56 5.01
N VAL A 306 -10.05 20.59 4.87
CA VAL A 306 -9.95 19.30 5.55
C VAL A 306 -10.09 18.19 4.52
N ARG A 307 -9.03 17.39 4.34
CA ARG A 307 -8.98 16.27 3.37
C ARG A 307 -9.42 16.65 1.95
N GLY A 308 -9.04 17.83 1.50
CA GLY A 308 -9.35 18.30 0.15
C GLY A 308 -10.75 18.91 -0.03
N SER A 309 -11.54 19.06 1.03
CA SER A 309 -12.79 19.83 1.01
C SER A 309 -12.61 21.14 1.73
N LEU A 310 -13.30 22.20 1.29
CA LEU A 310 -13.20 23.54 1.82
C LEU A 310 -14.45 23.92 2.60
N TYR A 311 -14.26 24.34 3.85
CA TYR A 311 -15.33 24.72 4.77
C TYR A 311 -15.13 26.14 5.28
N TRP A 312 -16.25 26.83 5.52
CA TRP A 312 -16.31 28.11 6.22
C TRP A 312 -16.74 27.89 7.67
N LEU A 313 -15.99 28.45 8.60
CA LEU A 313 -16.21 28.32 10.05
C LEU A 313 -16.24 29.69 10.70
N THR A 314 -17.21 29.94 11.61
CA THR A 314 -17.17 31.09 12.52
C THR A 314 -16.45 30.71 13.80
N HIS A 315 -15.68 31.64 14.38
CA HIS A 315 -14.82 31.35 15.54
C HIS A 315 -15.57 31.23 16.86
N ARG A 316 -16.82 31.66 16.92
CA ARG A 316 -17.64 31.59 18.14
C ARG A 316 -18.70 30.50 18.03
N ASP A 317 -19.75 30.79 17.27
CA ASP A 317 -20.93 29.94 17.18
C ASP A 317 -21.39 29.79 15.73
N GLY A 318 -22.06 28.70 15.44
CA GLY A 318 -22.64 28.43 14.14
C GLY A 318 -22.15 27.15 13.49
N PRO A 319 -22.90 26.63 12.53
CA PRO A 319 -22.51 25.44 11.80
C PRO A 319 -21.34 25.71 10.84
N ALA A 320 -20.51 24.71 10.61
CA ALA A 320 -19.63 24.70 9.46
C ALA A 320 -20.47 24.73 8.17
N ARG A 321 -20.06 25.53 7.20
CA ARG A 321 -20.69 25.58 5.87
C ARG A 321 -19.70 25.12 4.82
N THR A 322 -20.13 24.27 3.92
CA THR A 322 -19.31 23.80 2.81
C THR A 322 -19.20 24.89 1.75
N ILE A 323 -17.97 25.15 1.28
CA ILE A 323 -17.71 25.96 0.09
C ILE A 323 -17.49 25.03 -1.10
N SER A 324 -16.66 23.99 -0.94
CA SER A 324 -16.39 23.00 -1.99
C SER A 324 -16.13 21.62 -1.37
N ASP A 325 -16.91 20.61 -1.79
CA ASP A 325 -16.78 19.21 -1.33
C ASP A 325 -17.09 18.18 -2.43
N THR A 326 -16.89 18.55 -3.69
CA THR A 326 -17.16 17.67 -4.82
C THR A 326 -16.35 16.38 -4.71
N PRO A 327 -16.98 15.20 -4.73
CA PRO A 327 -16.27 13.92 -4.65
C PRO A 327 -15.27 13.76 -5.79
N GLY A 328 -14.02 13.38 -5.42
CA GLY A 328 -12.92 13.17 -6.38
C GLY A 328 -12.17 14.45 -6.75
N VAL A 329 -12.62 15.62 -6.30
CA VAL A 329 -11.93 16.91 -6.46
C VAL A 329 -11.19 17.25 -5.18
N ARG A 330 -9.94 17.69 -5.31
CA ARG A 330 -9.13 18.15 -4.19
C ARG A 330 -9.00 19.67 -4.20
N VAL A 331 -9.36 20.28 -3.07
CA VAL A 331 -9.15 21.69 -2.80
C VAL A 331 -7.98 21.88 -1.83
N ARG A 332 -7.19 22.93 -2.01
CA ARG A 332 -6.06 23.32 -1.15
C ARG A 332 -5.72 24.80 -1.29
N LEU A 333 -4.82 25.30 -0.42
CA LEU A 333 -4.34 26.67 -0.42
C LEU A 333 -5.48 27.70 -0.46
N PRO A 334 -6.39 27.72 0.55
CA PRO A 334 -7.45 28.71 0.61
C PRO A 334 -6.85 30.09 0.89
N GLU A 335 -7.33 31.12 0.18
CA GLU A 335 -6.85 32.49 0.33
C GLU A 335 -8.02 33.48 0.28
N MET A 336 -8.18 34.30 1.33
CA MET A 336 -9.20 35.33 1.36
C MET A 336 -8.82 36.48 0.41
N LEU A 337 -9.77 36.94 -0.36
CA LEU A 337 -9.57 38.06 -1.30
C LEU A 337 -9.97 39.38 -0.63
N GLY A 338 -9.12 39.86 0.31
CA GLY A 338 -9.34 41.10 1.05
C GLY A 338 -10.72 41.14 1.72
N ALA A 339 -11.40 42.28 1.65
CA ALA A 339 -12.75 42.53 2.18
C ALA A 339 -13.87 42.15 1.18
N SER A 340 -13.55 41.55 0.03
CA SER A 340 -14.51 41.33 -1.08
C SER A 340 -15.65 40.35 -0.74
N GLY A 341 -15.54 39.57 0.32
CA GLY A 341 -16.47 38.48 0.63
C GLY A 341 -16.28 37.24 -0.26
N ARG A 342 -15.14 37.13 -0.93
CA ARG A 342 -14.75 36.01 -1.78
C ARG A 342 -13.51 35.32 -1.27
N ILE A 343 -13.37 34.08 -1.72
CA ILE A 343 -12.21 33.24 -1.43
C ILE A 343 -11.67 32.64 -2.73
N ALA A 344 -10.35 32.62 -2.87
CA ALA A 344 -9.67 31.86 -3.89
C ALA A 344 -9.11 30.56 -3.28
N TYR A 345 -9.02 29.52 -4.06
CA TYR A 345 -8.40 28.25 -3.68
C TYR A 345 -7.93 27.51 -4.93
N VAL A 346 -6.98 26.62 -4.73
CA VAL A 346 -6.51 25.74 -5.80
C VAL A 346 -7.41 24.50 -5.87
N THR A 347 -7.85 24.14 -7.06
CA THR A 347 -8.67 22.95 -7.36
C THR A 347 -8.04 22.13 -8.47
N ASP A 348 -8.25 20.81 -8.46
CA ASP A 348 -7.85 19.88 -9.52
C ASP A 348 -9.08 19.32 -10.29
N ALA A 349 -10.19 20.02 -10.27
CA ALA A 349 -11.46 19.56 -10.83
C ALA A 349 -11.41 19.23 -12.34
N ASP A 350 -10.51 19.84 -13.08
CA ASP A 350 -10.28 19.58 -14.52
C ASP A 350 -9.11 18.61 -14.79
N GLY A 351 -8.57 17.99 -13.71
CA GLY A 351 -7.42 17.08 -13.78
C GLY A 351 -6.07 17.78 -13.60
N GLU A 352 -6.00 19.09 -13.80
CA GLU A 352 -4.84 19.94 -13.55
C GLU A 352 -5.17 21.01 -12.53
N ASP A 353 -4.15 21.59 -11.88
CA ASP A 353 -4.37 22.66 -10.92
C ASP A 353 -4.90 23.94 -11.62
N ALA A 354 -5.95 24.50 -11.02
CA ALA A 354 -6.53 25.77 -11.39
C ALA A 354 -6.81 26.60 -10.13
N VAL A 355 -6.96 27.91 -10.27
CA VAL A 355 -7.51 28.77 -9.24
C VAL A 355 -9.03 28.82 -9.40
N GLU A 356 -9.77 28.57 -8.33
CA GLU A 356 -11.21 28.75 -8.30
C GLU A 356 -11.58 29.82 -7.27
N ILE A 357 -12.50 30.71 -7.65
CA ILE A 357 -13.00 31.80 -6.80
C ILE A 357 -14.47 31.54 -6.47
N ALA A 358 -14.81 31.59 -5.21
CA ALA A 358 -16.18 31.42 -4.74
C ALA A 358 -16.59 32.51 -3.76
N ASP A 359 -17.89 32.79 -3.70
CA ASP A 359 -18.49 33.66 -2.70
C ASP A 359 -18.45 32.99 -1.31
N LEU A 360 -18.15 33.75 -0.28
CA LEU A 360 -18.29 33.31 1.09
C LEU A 360 -19.76 33.21 1.47
N PRO A 361 -20.17 32.29 2.35
CA PRO A 361 -21.57 32.07 2.72
C PRO A 361 -22.33 33.25 3.32
N ARG A 362 -21.66 34.38 3.54
CA ARG A 362 -22.25 35.66 4.04
C ARG A 362 -22.38 36.72 2.96
N ALA A 363 -21.87 36.49 1.76
CA ALA A 363 -22.01 37.43 0.66
C ALA A 363 -23.51 37.60 0.30
N THR A 364 -23.89 38.81 -0.05
CA THR A 364 -25.20 39.09 -0.61
C THR A 364 -25.19 38.72 -2.09
N GLY A 365 -25.91 37.72 -2.45
CA GLY A 365 -25.88 37.10 -3.77
C GLY A 365 -25.06 35.78 -3.74
N SER A 366 -25.36 34.88 -4.64
CA SER A 366 -24.59 33.65 -4.84
C SER A 366 -24.26 33.57 -6.32
N HIS A 367 -23.00 33.79 -6.64
CA HIS A 367 -22.51 33.59 -7.98
C HIS A 367 -21.94 32.16 -8.10
N PRO A 368 -22.04 31.53 -9.27
CA PRO A 368 -21.35 30.27 -9.51
C PRO A 368 -19.84 30.45 -9.36
N PRO A 369 -19.11 29.48 -8.83
CA PRO A 369 -17.66 29.57 -8.74
C PRO A 369 -17.02 29.82 -10.10
N ARG A 370 -16.03 30.70 -10.15
CA ARG A 370 -15.29 31.05 -11.35
C ARG A 370 -13.91 30.40 -11.33
N ARG A 371 -13.57 29.67 -12.37
CA ARG A 371 -12.27 28.99 -12.49
C ARG A 371 -11.36 29.72 -13.47
N LEU A 372 -10.09 29.89 -13.08
CA LEU A 372 -9.07 30.63 -13.80
C LEU A 372 -7.82 29.80 -14.02
N ALA A 373 -7.12 30.05 -15.12
CA ALA A 373 -5.80 29.51 -15.46
C ALA A 373 -5.73 27.96 -15.40
N SER A 374 -6.82 27.27 -15.76
CA SER A 374 -6.86 25.81 -15.82
C SER A 374 -5.87 25.27 -16.84
N GLY A 375 -4.97 24.36 -16.39
CA GLY A 375 -3.90 23.79 -17.23
C GLY A 375 -2.70 24.72 -17.51
N GLU A 376 -2.69 25.96 -17.00
CA GLU A 376 -1.62 26.94 -17.26
C GLU A 376 -0.62 27.04 -16.07
N LEU A 377 -1.06 26.71 -14.88
CA LEU A 377 -0.29 26.92 -13.65
C LEU A 377 0.77 25.84 -13.41
N GLY A 378 0.59 24.64 -13.96
CA GLY A 378 1.28 23.45 -13.49
C GLY A 378 0.83 23.12 -12.06
N ARG A 379 1.66 22.44 -11.28
CA ARG A 379 1.34 22.17 -9.88
C ARG A 379 1.65 23.39 -9.02
N VAL A 380 0.64 23.95 -8.40
CA VAL A 380 0.76 25.08 -7.48
C VAL A 380 1.33 24.64 -6.14
N LEU A 381 2.37 25.31 -5.66
CA LEU A 381 3.02 25.06 -4.36
C LEU A 381 2.51 26.02 -3.30
N GLU A 382 2.43 27.30 -3.61
CA GLU A 382 1.98 28.38 -2.72
C GLU A 382 1.16 29.40 -3.51
N MET A 383 0.25 30.05 -2.83
CA MET A 383 -0.60 31.10 -3.36
C MET A 383 -0.87 32.15 -2.29
N VAL A 384 -0.82 33.42 -2.66
CA VAL A 384 -1.12 34.55 -1.76
C VAL A 384 -1.81 35.67 -2.53
N SER A 385 -2.80 36.30 -1.91
CA SER A 385 -3.48 37.46 -2.48
C SER A 385 -2.69 38.78 -2.21
N ASP A 386 -2.87 39.75 -3.07
CA ASP A 386 -2.50 41.11 -2.77
C ASP A 386 -3.46 41.72 -1.70
N PRO A 387 -3.13 42.85 -1.07
CA PRO A 387 -3.96 43.45 -0.03
C PRO A 387 -5.35 43.85 -0.49
N ASP A 388 -5.51 44.17 -1.77
CA ASP A 388 -6.78 44.60 -2.36
C ASP A 388 -7.66 43.42 -2.79
N GLY A 389 -7.09 42.20 -2.85
CA GLY A 389 -7.77 40.96 -3.27
C GLY A 389 -8.10 40.92 -4.76
N GLU A 390 -7.34 41.64 -5.58
CA GLU A 390 -7.50 41.73 -7.02
C GLU A 390 -6.53 40.83 -7.80
N ARG A 391 -5.42 40.41 -7.16
CA ARG A 391 -4.38 39.56 -7.78
C ARG A 391 -3.90 38.48 -6.83
N LEU A 392 -3.51 37.35 -7.41
CA LEU A 392 -2.86 36.26 -6.70
C LEU A 392 -1.43 36.08 -7.25
N ALA A 393 -0.46 36.02 -6.35
CA ALA A 393 0.86 35.51 -6.69
C ALA A 393 0.85 34.00 -6.46
N VAL A 394 1.23 33.23 -7.48
CA VAL A 394 1.20 31.78 -7.50
C VAL A 394 2.60 31.24 -7.77
N ALA A 395 3.14 30.49 -6.83
CA ALA A 395 4.40 29.78 -7.02
C ALA A 395 4.14 28.35 -7.55
N ALA A 396 4.72 28.01 -8.70
CA ALA A 396 4.57 26.72 -9.35
C ALA A 396 5.79 25.80 -9.14
N HIS A 397 5.59 24.48 -9.24
CA HIS A 397 6.62 23.47 -9.03
C HIS A 397 7.81 23.54 -10.00
N ASP A 398 7.60 24.15 -11.18
CA ASP A 398 8.63 24.35 -12.20
C ASP A 398 9.48 25.61 -11.98
N GLY A 399 9.29 26.29 -10.84
CA GLY A 399 10.04 27.49 -10.44
C GLY A 399 9.48 28.80 -10.98
N ARG A 400 8.33 28.77 -11.67
CA ARG A 400 7.65 30.01 -12.11
C ARG A 400 6.94 30.67 -10.94
N LEU A 401 6.98 32.01 -10.94
CA LEU A 401 6.09 32.86 -10.16
C LEU A 401 5.12 33.54 -11.13
N LEU A 402 3.84 33.25 -10.96
CA LEU A 402 2.77 33.71 -11.83
C LEU A 402 1.90 34.73 -11.11
N LEU A 403 1.37 35.71 -11.83
CA LEU A 403 0.34 36.61 -11.34
C LEU A 403 -0.97 36.28 -12.02
N VAL A 404 -2.00 36.00 -11.24
CA VAL A 404 -3.35 35.73 -11.72
C VAL A 404 -4.25 36.88 -11.32
N ASP A 405 -4.86 37.53 -12.26
CA ASP A 405 -5.86 38.58 -12.04
C ASP A 405 -7.19 37.91 -11.65
N VAL A 406 -7.71 38.28 -10.50
CA VAL A 406 -8.96 37.75 -9.93
C VAL A 406 -10.05 38.84 -9.80
N SER A 407 -9.76 40.05 -10.29
CA SER A 407 -10.74 41.12 -10.35
C SER A 407 -11.98 40.69 -11.13
N GLU A 408 -13.12 41.25 -10.82
CA GLU A 408 -14.31 41.11 -11.66
C GLU A 408 -14.05 41.86 -12.97
N GLU A 409 -14.30 41.20 -14.11
CA GLU A 409 -14.49 41.95 -15.34
C GLU A 409 -15.61 42.97 -15.08
N ARG A 410 -15.28 44.24 -15.02
CA ARG A 410 -16.31 45.30 -15.08
C ARG A 410 -17.04 45.10 -16.41
N GLU A 411 -18.26 44.60 -16.37
CA GLU A 411 -19.17 44.78 -17.48
C GLU A 411 -19.20 46.29 -17.76
N ASP A 412 -18.54 46.70 -18.83
CA ASP A 412 -18.63 48.08 -19.34
C ASP A 412 -20.10 48.39 -19.54
N ALA A 413 -20.62 49.36 -18.79
CA ALA A 413 -21.97 49.90 -18.86
C ALA A 413 -22.17 50.74 -20.14
#